data_9eecd36b4ea5e5f1383ed58628831a77
#
_entry.id   9eecd36b4ea5e5f1383ed58628831a77
#
_cell.length_a   1.000
_cell.length_b   1.000
_cell.length_c   1.000
_cell.angle_alpha   90.00
_cell.angle_beta   90.00
_cell.angle_gamma   90.00
#
_symmetry.space_group_name_H-M   'P 1'
#
loop_
_entity.id
_entity.type
_entity.pdbx_description
1 polymer ?
#
loop_
_entity_poly.entity_id
_entity_poly.type
_entity_poly.pdbx_seq_one_letter_code
_entity_poly.pdbx_strand_id
1 'polypeptide(L)'
;MDAAVVSELLRALIRRDGDAVAAMVTDDFAFEPLSTEAAARGVYRGGEGMRTYLRDVGETWRQFDLTVSAVEEVAGHVLVNGRVYARSRATSLVADDPVAFAWRVADGGVAWGKVFTSEAAAREAVQRRDGGV
;
A
#
# COMPACT_ATOMS: atom_id res chain seq x y z
N MET A 1 10.45 13.32 -8.19
CA MET A 1 10.21 13.39 -6.76
C MET A 1 9.43 12.18 -6.30
N ASP A 2 9.82 11.65 -5.18
CA ASP A 2 9.28 10.38 -4.67
C ASP A 2 7.78 10.46 -4.38
N ALA A 3 7.32 11.57 -3.81
CA ALA A 3 5.89 11.74 -3.53
C ALA A 3 5.04 11.71 -4.81
N ALA A 4 5.55 12.26 -5.89
CA ALA A 4 4.84 12.23 -7.18
C ALA A 4 4.74 10.81 -7.72
N VAL A 5 5.80 10.02 -7.61
CA VAL A 5 5.81 8.62 -8.04
C VAL A 5 4.79 7.82 -7.24
N VAL A 6 4.79 7.99 -5.92
CA VAL A 6 3.84 7.29 -5.04
C VAL A 6 2.40 7.72 -5.33
N SER A 7 2.17 9.00 -5.59
CA SER A 7 0.82 9.49 -5.94
C SER A 7 0.29 8.83 -7.22
N GLU A 8 1.15 8.64 -8.21
CA GLU A 8 0.76 7.92 -9.43
C GLU A 8 0.42 6.46 -9.14
N LEU A 9 1.24 5.81 -8.30
CA LEU A 9 0.97 4.44 -7.88
C LEU A 9 -0.38 4.33 -7.17
N LEU A 10 -0.67 5.26 -6.26
CA LEU A 10 -1.95 5.26 -5.53
C LEU A 10 -3.13 5.44 -6.47
N ARG A 11 -3.02 6.29 -7.48
CA ARG A 11 -4.08 6.44 -8.48
C ARG A 11 -4.34 5.13 -9.21
N ALA A 12 -3.28 4.43 -9.59
CA ALA A 12 -3.41 3.13 -10.26
C ALA A 12 -4.02 2.09 -9.33
N LEU A 13 -3.64 2.07 -8.05
CA LEU A 13 -4.23 1.18 -7.06
C LEU A 13 -5.72 1.44 -6.88
N ILE A 14 -6.11 2.71 -6.78
CA ILE A 14 -7.51 3.10 -6.63
C ILE A 14 -8.34 2.69 -7.84
N ARG A 15 -7.77 2.80 -9.05
CA ARG A 15 -8.42 2.34 -10.27
C ARG A 15 -8.41 0.82 -10.41
N ARG A 16 -7.64 0.14 -9.57
CA ARG A 16 -7.39 -1.30 -9.66
C ARG A 16 -6.78 -1.71 -11.00
N ASP A 17 -5.90 -0.87 -11.50
CA ASP A 17 -5.20 -1.13 -12.75
C ASP A 17 -3.91 -1.89 -12.46
N GLY A 18 -4.00 -3.21 -12.45
CA GLY A 18 -2.87 -4.08 -12.11
C GLY A 18 -1.67 -3.93 -13.03
N ASP A 19 -1.90 -3.69 -14.30
CA ASP A 19 -0.80 -3.50 -15.25
C ASP A 19 -0.06 -2.20 -15.00
N ALA A 20 -0.79 -1.11 -14.71
CA ALA A 20 -0.18 0.17 -14.38
C ALA A 20 0.62 0.07 -13.07
N VAL A 21 0.07 -0.58 -12.05
CA VAL A 21 0.77 -0.78 -10.78
C VAL A 21 2.04 -1.59 -11.00
N ALA A 22 1.95 -2.70 -11.74
CA ALA A 22 3.10 -3.56 -12.01
C ALA A 22 4.21 -2.82 -12.74
N ALA A 23 3.85 -1.88 -13.60
CA ALA A 23 4.85 -1.09 -14.34
C ALA A 23 5.57 -0.06 -13.46
N MET A 24 5.02 0.27 -12.30
CA MET A 24 5.58 1.31 -11.40
C MET A 24 6.45 0.75 -10.29
N VAL A 25 6.48 -0.57 -10.09
CA VAL A 25 7.26 -1.19 -9.02
C VAL A 25 8.53 -1.83 -9.57
N THR A 26 9.55 -1.92 -8.71
CA THR A 26 10.81 -2.55 -9.10
C THR A 26 10.67 -4.07 -9.05
N ASP A 27 11.64 -4.78 -9.65
CA ASP A 27 11.62 -6.25 -9.67
C ASP A 27 11.71 -6.85 -8.26
N ASP A 28 12.40 -6.16 -7.35
CA ASP A 28 12.55 -6.60 -5.97
C ASP A 28 11.52 -5.99 -5.02
N PHE A 29 10.48 -5.35 -5.57
CA PHE A 29 9.42 -4.73 -4.77
C PHE A 29 8.81 -5.73 -3.79
N ALA A 30 8.52 -5.25 -2.59
CA ALA A 30 7.82 -6.03 -1.57
C ALA A 30 6.73 -5.17 -0.95
N PHE A 31 5.52 -5.71 -0.86
CA PHE A 31 4.39 -5.04 -0.25
C PHE A 31 3.88 -5.87 0.93
N GLU A 32 3.77 -5.23 2.09
CA GLU A 32 3.33 -5.88 3.33
C GLU A 32 1.94 -5.35 3.68
N PRO A 33 0.89 -6.15 3.44
CA PRO A 33 -0.49 -5.71 3.70
C PRO A 33 -0.81 -5.79 5.19
N LEU A 34 -1.88 -5.08 5.58
CA LEU A 34 -2.36 -5.07 6.96
C LEU A 34 -3.27 -6.27 7.27
N SER A 35 -4.08 -6.68 6.30
CA SER A 35 -5.11 -7.68 6.49
C SER A 35 -4.54 -9.00 7.02
N THR A 36 -5.19 -9.57 8.03
CA THR A 36 -4.80 -10.87 8.60
C THR A 36 -4.84 -11.96 7.54
N GLU A 37 -5.84 -11.95 6.68
CA GLU A 37 -5.95 -12.93 5.61
C GLU A 37 -4.85 -12.75 4.57
N ALA A 38 -4.59 -11.52 4.17
CA ALA A 38 -3.51 -11.21 3.26
C ALA A 38 -2.15 -11.47 3.92
N ALA A 39 -2.01 -11.19 5.22
CA ALA A 39 -0.80 -11.49 5.97
C ALA A 39 -0.51 -13.00 6.02
N ALA A 40 -1.55 -13.82 6.00
CA ALA A 40 -1.38 -15.27 5.95
C ALA A 40 -0.72 -15.72 4.63
N ARG A 41 -0.86 -14.95 3.58
CA ARG A 41 -0.17 -15.18 2.31
C ARG A 41 1.23 -14.57 2.28
N GLY A 42 1.57 -13.77 3.31
CA GLY A 42 2.87 -13.13 3.44
C GLY A 42 3.01 -11.87 2.62
N VAL A 43 4.21 -11.61 2.15
CA VAL A 43 4.55 -10.41 1.41
C VAL A 43 4.26 -10.63 -0.07
N TYR A 44 3.64 -9.64 -0.72
CA TYR A 44 3.45 -9.66 -2.18
C TYR A 44 4.71 -9.09 -2.83
N ARG A 45 5.26 -9.78 -3.82
CA ARG A 45 6.54 -9.41 -4.41
C ARG A 45 6.43 -9.10 -5.89
N GLY A 46 7.08 -8.01 -6.30
CA GLY A 46 7.18 -7.60 -7.69
C GLY A 46 5.84 -7.19 -8.28
N GLY A 47 5.83 -6.95 -9.59
CA GLY A 47 4.60 -6.58 -10.29
C GLY A 47 3.55 -7.66 -10.27
N GLU A 48 3.96 -8.92 -10.40
CA GLU A 48 3.02 -10.04 -10.31
C GLU A 48 2.39 -10.14 -8.94
N GLY A 49 3.17 -9.87 -7.87
CA GLY A 49 2.63 -9.84 -6.53
C GLY A 49 1.55 -8.79 -6.37
N MET A 50 1.71 -7.63 -6.99
CA MET A 50 0.70 -6.56 -6.92
C MET A 50 -0.55 -6.91 -7.72
N ARG A 51 -0.41 -7.60 -8.86
CA ARG A 51 -1.58 -8.11 -9.58
C ARG A 51 -2.36 -9.10 -8.71
N THR A 52 -1.65 -9.99 -8.02
CA THR A 52 -2.26 -10.95 -7.09
C THR A 52 -2.95 -10.24 -5.94
N TYR A 53 -2.31 -9.22 -5.36
CA TYR A 53 -2.89 -8.43 -4.27
C TYR A 53 -4.22 -7.79 -4.70
N LEU A 54 -4.25 -7.16 -5.87
CA LEU A 54 -5.48 -6.52 -6.36
C LEU A 54 -6.58 -7.55 -6.65
N ARG A 55 -6.20 -8.73 -7.15
CA ARG A 55 -7.17 -9.83 -7.33
C ARG A 55 -7.74 -10.28 -5.99
N ASP A 56 -6.87 -10.47 -5.00
CA ASP A 56 -7.29 -10.91 -3.66
C ASP A 56 -8.22 -9.89 -3.01
N VAL A 57 -7.91 -8.61 -3.15
CA VAL A 57 -8.79 -7.53 -2.66
C VAL A 57 -10.17 -7.63 -3.31
N GLY A 58 -10.21 -7.82 -4.63
CA GLY A 58 -11.47 -7.95 -5.38
C GLY A 58 -12.28 -9.19 -5.01
N GLU A 59 -11.60 -10.28 -4.63
CA GLU A 59 -12.27 -11.50 -4.21
C GLU A 59 -12.81 -11.41 -2.79
N THR A 60 -12.12 -10.69 -1.91
CA THR A 60 -12.51 -10.55 -0.50
C THR A 60 -13.57 -9.49 -0.30
N TRP A 61 -13.46 -8.38 -1.00
CA TRP A 61 -14.28 -7.21 -0.77
C TRP A 61 -15.18 -6.90 -1.96
N ARG A 62 -16.48 -6.72 -1.69
CA ARG A 62 -17.44 -6.24 -2.69
C ARG A 62 -17.16 -4.79 -3.05
N GLN A 63 -16.77 -4.01 -2.05
CA GLN A 63 -16.40 -2.62 -2.19
C GLN A 63 -15.13 -2.37 -1.38
N PHE A 64 -14.21 -1.62 -1.94
CA PHE A 64 -12.96 -1.28 -1.27
C PHE A 64 -12.50 0.06 -1.81
N ASP A 65 -12.72 1.11 -1.01
CA ASP A 65 -12.42 2.48 -1.40
C ASP A 65 -11.33 3.04 -0.50
N LEU A 66 -10.29 3.58 -1.13
CA LEU A 66 -9.22 4.28 -0.44
C LEU A 66 -9.35 5.77 -0.74
N THR A 67 -9.42 6.58 0.32
CA THR A 67 -9.38 8.03 0.21
C THR A 67 -8.06 8.50 0.82
N VAL A 68 -7.27 9.23 0.04
CA VAL A 68 -5.98 9.76 0.49
C VAL A 68 -6.19 11.18 0.99
N SER A 69 -5.73 11.44 2.22
CA SER A 69 -5.85 12.77 2.85
C SER A 69 -4.52 13.53 2.86
N ALA A 70 -3.39 12.85 2.90
CA ALA A 70 -2.09 13.52 2.96
C ALA A 70 -0.98 12.61 2.41
N VAL A 71 0.00 13.23 1.77
CA VAL A 71 1.22 12.56 1.28
C VAL A 71 2.39 13.41 1.76
N GLU A 72 3.38 12.79 2.41
CA GLU A 72 4.49 13.48 3.04
C GLU A 72 5.79 12.70 2.87
N GLU A 73 6.89 13.38 2.57
CA GLU A 73 8.20 12.73 2.51
C GLU A 73 8.86 12.81 3.88
N VAL A 74 9.24 11.66 4.43
CA VAL A 74 9.81 11.53 5.77
C VAL A 74 10.92 10.49 5.75
N ALA A 75 12.12 10.85 6.18
CA ALA A 75 13.24 9.93 6.39
C ALA A 75 13.52 9.04 5.16
N GLY A 76 13.52 9.64 3.99
CA GLY A 76 13.79 8.91 2.73
C GLY A 76 12.64 8.05 2.24
N HIS A 77 11.48 8.17 2.85
CA HIS A 77 10.26 7.42 2.50
C HIS A 77 9.13 8.39 2.21
N VAL A 78 8.04 7.86 1.66
CA VAL A 78 6.80 8.61 1.46
C VAL A 78 5.75 8.01 2.38
N LEU A 79 5.21 8.84 3.26
CA LEU A 79 4.09 8.46 4.13
C LEU A 79 2.79 8.93 3.50
N VAL A 80 1.79 8.06 3.52
CA VAL A 80 0.46 8.38 3.00
C VAL A 80 -0.54 8.12 4.11
N ASN A 81 -1.39 9.11 4.37
CA ASN A 81 -2.49 8.96 5.31
C ASN A 81 -3.80 8.96 4.55
N GLY A 82 -4.72 8.15 4.98
CA GLY A 82 -6.01 8.06 4.33
C GLY A 82 -7.00 7.28 5.14
N ARG A 83 -8.04 6.82 4.45
CA ARG A 83 -9.11 6.06 5.04
C ARG A 83 -9.56 4.99 4.08
N VAL A 84 -9.84 3.80 4.60
CA VAL A 84 -10.39 2.69 3.82
C VAL A 84 -11.83 2.48 4.25
N TYR A 85 -12.74 2.43 3.27
CA TYR A 85 -14.09 1.98 3.44
C TYR A 85 -14.23 0.67 2.65
N ALA A 86 -14.61 -0.41 3.32
CA ALA A 86 -14.69 -1.71 2.65
C ALA A 86 -15.92 -2.49 3.10
N ARG A 87 -16.51 -3.23 2.18
CA ARG A 87 -17.66 -4.11 2.43
C ARG A 87 -17.31 -5.51 1.98
N SER A 88 -17.48 -6.48 2.88
CA SER A 88 -17.17 -7.88 2.61
C SER A 88 -18.14 -8.50 1.62
N ARG A 89 -17.64 -9.41 0.77
CA ARG A 89 -18.49 -10.22 -0.11
C ARG A 89 -19.18 -11.33 0.66
N ALA A 90 -18.48 -11.92 1.61
CA ALA A 90 -18.94 -13.13 2.29
C ALA A 90 -19.84 -12.87 3.49
N THR A 91 -19.75 -11.69 4.07
CA THR A 91 -20.45 -11.34 5.31
C THR A 91 -21.05 -9.94 5.20
N SER A 92 -21.72 -9.50 6.28
CA SER A 92 -22.21 -8.13 6.35
C SER A 92 -21.18 -7.16 6.95
N LEU A 93 -19.94 -7.60 7.10
CA LEU A 93 -18.89 -6.76 7.68
C LEU A 93 -18.62 -5.52 6.84
N VAL A 94 -18.58 -4.38 7.52
CA VAL A 94 -18.17 -3.10 6.94
C VAL A 94 -16.99 -2.59 7.76
N ALA A 95 -15.91 -2.22 7.07
CA ALA A 95 -14.76 -1.58 7.68
C ALA A 95 -14.72 -0.12 7.22
N ASP A 96 -14.47 0.80 8.14
CA ASP A 96 -14.34 2.22 7.84
C ASP A 96 -13.30 2.77 8.81
N ASP A 97 -12.04 2.68 8.43
CA ASP A 97 -10.93 2.92 9.34
C ASP A 97 -9.87 3.82 8.73
N PRO A 98 -9.19 4.62 9.58
CA PRO A 98 -7.99 5.30 9.11
C PRO A 98 -6.92 4.28 8.75
N VAL A 99 -6.08 4.63 7.78
CA VAL A 99 -5.00 3.79 7.31
C VAL A 99 -3.80 4.66 6.99
N ALA A 100 -2.61 4.11 7.18
CA ALA A 100 -1.39 4.78 6.77
C ALA A 100 -0.54 3.81 5.96
N PHE A 101 0.23 4.37 5.03
CA PHE A 101 1.16 3.59 4.21
C PHE A 101 2.54 4.23 4.32
N ALA A 102 3.57 3.41 4.23
CA ALA A 102 4.92 3.89 4.01
C ALA A 102 5.43 3.26 2.72
N TRP A 103 6.09 4.06 1.89
CA TRP A 103 6.61 3.62 0.60
C TRP A 103 8.06 4.07 0.46
N ARG A 104 8.87 3.27 -0.24
CA ARG A 104 10.22 3.66 -0.61
C ARG A 104 10.37 3.62 -2.11
N VAL A 105 10.93 4.68 -2.68
CA VAL A 105 11.19 4.79 -4.11
C VAL A 105 12.70 4.60 -4.33
N ALA A 106 13.05 3.76 -5.29
CA ALA A 106 14.44 3.51 -5.65
C ALA A 106 14.50 3.00 -7.09
N ASP A 107 15.61 3.28 -7.76
CA ASP A 107 15.87 2.76 -9.11
C ASP A 107 14.76 3.06 -10.12
N GLY A 108 14.15 4.23 -9.98
CA GLY A 108 13.13 4.69 -10.91
C GLY A 108 11.74 4.12 -10.67
N GLY A 109 11.52 3.39 -9.57
CA GLY A 109 10.23 2.81 -9.25
C GLY A 109 10.00 2.70 -7.76
N VAL A 110 8.84 2.15 -7.39
CA VAL A 110 8.53 1.90 -5.99
C VAL A 110 9.11 0.55 -5.61
N ALA A 111 9.95 0.51 -4.58
CA ALA A 111 10.71 -0.68 -4.19
C ALA A 111 10.17 -1.35 -2.93
N TRP A 112 9.35 -0.68 -2.16
CA TRP A 112 8.80 -1.23 -0.93
C TRP A 112 7.56 -0.46 -0.52
N GLY A 113 6.59 -1.16 0.09
CA GLY A 113 5.42 -0.54 0.68
C GLY A 113 4.89 -1.38 1.82
N LYS A 114 4.30 -0.71 2.81
CA LYS A 114 3.69 -1.38 3.96
C LYS A 114 2.51 -0.59 4.47
N VAL A 115 1.47 -1.32 4.91
CA VAL A 115 0.26 -0.74 5.48
C VAL A 115 0.36 -0.76 7.00
N PHE A 116 -0.09 0.33 7.62
CA PHE A 116 -0.10 0.49 9.08
C PHE A 116 -1.49 0.93 9.54
N THR A 117 -1.79 0.67 10.81
CA THR A 117 -3.08 1.07 11.40
C THR A 117 -3.10 2.53 11.84
N SER A 118 -1.93 3.18 11.93
CA SER A 118 -1.85 4.58 12.35
C SER A 118 -0.67 5.29 11.69
N GLU A 119 -0.80 6.60 11.60
CA GLU A 119 0.30 7.43 11.13
C GLU A 119 1.53 7.32 12.04
N ALA A 120 1.32 7.26 13.34
CA ALA A 120 2.42 7.16 14.30
C ALA A 120 3.23 5.90 14.08
N ALA A 121 2.57 4.77 13.85
CA ALA A 121 3.26 3.50 13.60
C ALA A 121 4.05 3.55 12.28
N ALA A 122 3.47 4.16 11.25
CA ALA A 122 4.15 4.30 9.96
C ALA A 122 5.38 5.19 10.09
N ARG A 123 5.24 6.32 10.78
CA ARG A 123 6.34 7.28 10.97
C ARG A 123 7.49 6.66 11.75
N GLU A 124 7.16 5.94 12.82
CA GLU A 124 8.16 5.25 13.63
C GLU A 124 8.91 4.19 12.79
N ALA A 125 8.18 3.44 11.98
CA ALA A 125 8.77 2.39 11.14
C ALA A 125 9.76 2.96 10.13
N VAL A 126 9.44 4.07 9.45
CA VAL A 126 10.36 4.64 8.47
C VAL A 126 11.57 5.28 9.14
N GLN A 127 11.41 5.85 10.33
CA GLN A 127 12.53 6.40 11.09
C GLN A 127 13.49 5.30 11.51
N ARG A 128 12.98 4.14 11.92
CA ARG A 128 13.81 2.98 12.24
C ARG A 128 14.53 2.43 11.01
N ARG A 129 13.83 2.34 9.86
CA ARG A 129 14.45 1.87 8.62
C ARG A 129 15.60 2.78 8.20
N ASP A 130 15.39 4.09 8.30
CA ASP A 130 16.41 5.06 7.93
C ASP A 130 17.61 5.03 8.88
N GLY A 131 17.36 4.92 10.18
CA GLY A 131 18.40 4.92 11.20
C GLY A 131 18.99 3.55 11.50
N GLY A 132 18.36 2.47 11.06
CA GLY A 132 18.74 1.10 11.36
C GLY A 132 19.73 0.46 10.40
N VAL A 133 20.47 1.27 9.72
CA VAL A 133 21.42 0.82 8.69
C VAL A 133 22.57 0.02 9.27
#